data_f8cdff5a2f0cc4ec33cc0a7e1f6a7497
#
_entry.id   f8cdff5a2f0cc4ec33cc0a7e1f6a7497
#
_cell.length_a   1.000
_cell.length_b   1.000
_cell.length_c   1.000
_cell.angle_alpha   90.00
_cell.angle_beta   90.00
_cell.angle_gamma   90.00
#
_symmetry.space_group_name_H-M   'P 1'
#
loop_
_entity.id
_entity.type
_entity.pdbx_description
1 polymer ?
#
loop_
_entity_poly.entity_id
_entity_poly.type
_entity_poly.pdbx_seq_one_letter_code
_entity_poly.pdbx_strand_id
1 'polypeptide(L)'
;MVTLAPEQLTAAQSLCHRDRLQAPPGTLPLASVLYLFDDPPLGGTHFFRPILEKAPLTQLLIDSNRMEAEAFFQHYRLSRGYMTDSNAYFEKVLTVPARYNRMIVYPGMKFHSGDISRPEALTENPLTGRLTFNGFFTGSMA
;
A
#
# COMPACT_ATOMS: atom_id res chain seq x y z
N MET A 1 4.31 -8.81 -7.64
CA MET A 1 3.08 -7.97 -7.67
C MET A 1 2.78 -7.71 -9.13
N VAL A 2 1.62 -8.10 -9.58
CA VAL A 2 1.17 -7.78 -10.95
C VAL A 2 0.75 -6.32 -10.96
N THR A 3 1.28 -5.56 -11.91
CA THR A 3 0.89 -4.16 -12.11
C THR A 3 -0.42 -4.13 -12.88
N LEU A 4 -1.42 -3.50 -12.31
CA LEU A 4 -2.75 -3.38 -12.90
C LEU A 4 -2.96 -1.95 -13.41
N ALA A 5 -3.67 -1.80 -14.53
CA ALA A 5 -4.19 -0.50 -14.91
C ALA A 5 -5.17 0.01 -13.83
N PRO A 6 -5.25 1.33 -13.59
CA PRO A 6 -6.12 1.87 -12.53
C PRO A 6 -7.57 1.37 -12.60
N GLU A 7 -8.09 1.16 -13.79
CA GLU A 7 -9.47 0.69 -14.05
C GLU A 7 -9.70 -0.76 -13.62
N GLN A 8 -8.62 -1.53 -13.47
CA GLN A 8 -8.66 -2.94 -13.05
C GLN A 8 -8.55 -3.13 -11.54
N LEU A 9 -8.23 -2.05 -10.81
CA LEU A 9 -8.09 -2.12 -9.36
C LEU A 9 -9.43 -2.36 -8.68
N THR A 10 -9.45 -3.28 -7.73
CA THR A 10 -10.56 -3.41 -6.79
C THR A 10 -10.59 -2.24 -5.81
N ALA A 11 -11.68 -2.08 -5.08
CA ALA A 11 -11.78 -1.07 -4.04
C ALA A 11 -10.68 -1.23 -2.98
N ALA A 12 -10.40 -2.45 -2.54
CA ALA A 12 -9.34 -2.74 -1.58
C ALA A 12 -7.92 -2.44 -2.12
N GLN A 13 -7.68 -2.65 -3.41
CA GLN A 13 -6.40 -2.33 -4.05
C GLN A 13 -6.19 -0.83 -4.27
N SER A 14 -7.27 -0.05 -4.28
CA SER A 14 -7.23 1.41 -4.40
C SER A 14 -7.05 2.12 -3.05
N LEU A 15 -6.95 1.38 -1.96
CA LEU A 15 -6.66 1.91 -0.63
C LEU A 15 -5.25 1.54 -0.17
N CYS A 16 -4.71 2.33 0.75
CA CYS A 16 -3.57 1.88 1.54
C CYS A 16 -3.98 0.66 2.39
N HIS A 17 -3.05 -0.24 2.61
CA HIS A 17 -3.30 -1.49 3.32
C HIS A 17 -2.29 -1.73 4.45
N ARG A 18 -2.58 -2.71 5.26
CA ARG A 18 -1.66 -3.29 6.25
C ARG A 18 -1.35 -4.72 5.83
N ASP A 19 -0.11 -5.12 6.02
CA ASP A 19 0.25 -6.52 5.90
C ASP A 19 -0.41 -7.30 7.04
N ARG A 20 -1.29 -8.24 6.70
CA ARG A 20 -1.98 -9.08 7.69
C ARG A 20 -1.05 -10.18 8.18
N LEU A 21 0.00 -9.80 8.88
CA LEU A 21 0.95 -10.74 9.42
C LEU A 21 0.42 -11.28 10.75
N GLN A 22 0.27 -12.59 10.83
CA GLN A 22 0.07 -13.27 12.12
C GLN A 22 1.44 -13.33 12.80
N ALA A 23 1.52 -12.81 14.02
CA ALA A 23 2.72 -12.86 14.81
C ALA A 23 2.42 -13.52 16.16
N PRO A 24 3.32 -14.36 16.70
CA PRO A 24 3.18 -14.92 18.03
C PRO A 24 3.02 -13.82 19.10
N PRO A 25 2.34 -14.09 20.22
CA PRO A 25 2.28 -13.15 21.33
C PRO A 25 3.67 -12.67 21.77
N GLY A 26 3.80 -11.37 22.03
CA GLY A 26 5.08 -10.79 22.45
C GLY A 26 6.08 -10.54 21.31
N THR A 27 5.66 -10.70 20.06
CA THR A 27 6.48 -10.41 18.89
C THR A 27 5.90 -9.27 18.05
N LEU A 28 6.75 -8.64 17.26
CA LEU A 28 6.37 -7.58 16.33
C LEU A 28 6.46 -8.08 14.89
N PRO A 29 5.36 -8.07 14.13
CA PRO A 29 5.41 -8.36 12.70
C PRO A 29 6.07 -7.20 11.97
N LEU A 30 7.09 -7.51 11.18
CA LEU A 30 7.83 -6.57 10.36
C LEU A 30 7.69 -6.93 8.89
N ALA A 31 7.59 -5.92 8.06
CA ALA A 31 7.66 -6.05 6.61
C ALA A 31 8.86 -5.27 6.06
N SER A 32 9.36 -5.69 4.92
CA SER A 32 10.39 -4.96 4.18
C SER A 32 10.09 -4.89 2.70
N VAL A 33 10.59 -3.84 2.08
CA VAL A 33 10.60 -3.67 0.62
C VAL A 33 12.01 -3.28 0.21
N LEU A 34 12.63 -4.09 -0.64
CA LEU A 34 13.88 -3.77 -1.33
C LEU A 34 13.56 -3.32 -2.75
N TYR A 35 13.95 -2.10 -3.11
CA TYR A 35 13.79 -1.59 -4.47
C TYR A 35 14.95 -2.04 -5.35
N LEU A 36 14.62 -2.71 -6.46
CA LEU A 36 15.56 -3.21 -7.45
C LEU A 36 15.45 -2.44 -8.79
N PHE A 37 15.06 -1.19 -8.70
CA PHE A 37 14.96 -0.24 -9.81
C PHE A 37 15.35 1.16 -9.32
N ASP A 38 15.70 2.05 -10.23
CA ASP A 38 16.12 3.43 -9.94
C ASP A 38 15.45 4.43 -10.89
N ASP A 39 14.21 4.14 -11.29
CA ASP A 39 13.42 5.04 -12.12
C ASP A 39 12.39 5.77 -11.24
N PRO A 40 12.57 7.09 -10.96
CA PRO A 40 11.69 7.85 -10.07
C PRO A 40 10.19 7.79 -10.43
N PRO A 41 9.76 7.82 -11.70
CA PRO A 41 8.37 7.64 -12.10
C PRO A 41 7.69 6.36 -11.61
N LEU A 42 8.46 5.32 -11.33
CA LEU A 42 7.93 4.05 -10.82
C LEU A 42 7.59 4.10 -9.32
N GLY A 43 7.99 5.18 -8.64
CA GLY A 43 7.57 5.54 -7.30
C GLY A 43 8.13 4.66 -6.18
N GLY A 44 8.04 5.15 -4.96
CA GLY A 44 8.49 4.50 -3.74
C GLY A 44 7.34 3.89 -2.93
N THR A 45 7.30 4.23 -1.65
CA THR A 45 6.26 3.79 -0.71
C THR A 45 5.74 4.97 0.10
N HIS A 46 4.43 5.09 0.16
CA HIS A 46 3.72 6.00 1.05
C HIS A 46 3.28 5.29 2.32
N PHE A 47 3.35 5.99 3.44
CA PHE A 47 2.78 5.57 4.72
C PHE A 47 1.65 6.50 5.11
N PHE A 48 0.61 5.92 5.72
CA PHE A 48 -0.62 6.63 6.07
C PHE A 48 -1.00 6.41 7.52
N ARG A 49 -1.72 7.39 8.05
CA ARG A 49 -2.41 7.32 9.32
C ARG A 49 -3.91 7.37 9.08
N PRO A 50 -4.73 6.46 9.64
CA PRO A 50 -6.17 6.58 9.56
C PRO A 50 -6.63 7.82 10.34
N ILE A 51 -7.59 8.54 9.76
CA ILE A 51 -8.27 9.68 10.39
C ILE A 51 -9.48 9.18 11.18
N LEU A 52 -10.09 8.10 10.70
CA LEU A 52 -11.25 7.49 11.31
C LEU A 52 -10.92 6.79 12.64
N GLU A 53 -11.88 6.76 13.53
CA GLU A 53 -11.88 5.89 14.69
C GLU A 53 -12.00 4.41 14.28
N LYS A 54 -11.75 3.51 15.22
CA LYS A 54 -11.63 2.06 14.97
C LYS A 54 -12.86 1.46 14.30
N ALA A 55 -14.07 1.79 14.74
CA ALA A 55 -15.29 1.16 14.22
C ALA A 55 -15.58 1.57 12.77
N PRO A 56 -15.64 2.88 12.40
CA PRO A 56 -15.83 3.28 11.00
C PRO A 56 -14.67 2.87 10.09
N LEU A 57 -13.41 2.85 10.59
CA LEU A 57 -12.29 2.32 9.83
C LEU A 57 -12.47 0.82 9.50
N THR A 58 -12.90 0.04 10.49
CA THR A 58 -13.16 -1.38 10.29
C THR A 58 -14.26 -1.59 9.23
N GLN A 59 -15.32 -0.79 9.28
CA GLN A 59 -16.40 -0.86 8.29
C GLN A 59 -15.90 -0.53 6.88
N LEU A 60 -15.16 0.56 6.71
CA LEU A 60 -14.54 0.94 5.43
C LEU A 60 -13.71 -0.22 4.83
N LEU A 61 -12.87 -0.87 5.66
CA LEU A 61 -12.04 -1.99 5.22
C LEU A 61 -12.85 -3.26 4.89
N ILE A 62 -13.95 -3.52 5.59
CA ILE A 62 -14.87 -4.60 5.26
C ILE A 62 -15.53 -4.32 3.91
N ASP A 63 -16.08 -3.13 3.74
CA ASP A 63 -16.80 -2.72 2.55
C ASP A 63 -15.91 -2.70 1.31
N SER A 64 -14.64 -2.28 1.43
CA SER A 64 -13.68 -2.32 0.33
C SER A 64 -13.41 -3.74 -0.21
N ASN A 65 -13.67 -4.78 0.60
CA ASN A 65 -13.50 -6.18 0.20
C ASN A 65 -14.81 -6.87 -0.19
N ARG A 66 -15.97 -6.27 0.11
CA ARG A 66 -17.29 -6.91 -0.07
C ARG A 66 -18.18 -6.22 -1.06
N MET A 67 -18.11 -4.89 -1.14
CA MET A 67 -18.92 -4.13 -2.08
C MET A 67 -18.38 -4.29 -3.51
N GLU A 68 -19.28 -4.14 -4.46
CA GLU A 68 -18.90 -3.94 -5.84
C GLU A 68 -18.10 -2.63 -5.95
N ALA A 69 -17.06 -2.62 -6.79
CA ALA A 69 -16.08 -1.52 -6.78
C ALA A 69 -16.71 -0.15 -7.05
N GLU A 70 -17.56 -0.04 -8.07
CA GLU A 70 -18.19 1.22 -8.42
C GLU A 70 -19.10 1.74 -7.29
N ALA A 71 -19.90 0.84 -6.68
CA ALA A 71 -20.74 1.18 -5.54
C ALA A 71 -19.91 1.65 -4.33
N PHE A 72 -18.74 1.05 -4.09
CA PHE A 72 -17.82 1.46 -3.04
C PHE A 72 -17.30 2.88 -3.28
N PHE A 73 -16.80 3.18 -4.48
CA PHE A 73 -16.26 4.50 -4.81
C PHE A 73 -17.32 5.59 -4.71
N GLN A 74 -18.53 5.33 -5.16
CA GLN A 74 -19.64 6.27 -5.02
C GLN A 74 -20.02 6.50 -3.55
N HIS A 75 -20.17 5.40 -2.77
CA HIS A 75 -20.55 5.48 -1.36
C HIS A 75 -19.55 6.28 -0.53
N TYR A 76 -18.26 5.98 -0.71
CA TYR A 76 -17.18 6.61 0.05
C TYR A 76 -16.64 7.89 -0.60
N ARG A 77 -17.16 8.31 -1.75
CA ARG A 77 -16.71 9.47 -2.53
C ARG A 77 -15.20 9.44 -2.80
N LEU A 78 -14.70 8.28 -3.15
CA LEU A 78 -13.31 8.04 -3.52
C LEU A 78 -13.21 7.85 -5.03
N SER A 79 -12.02 8.07 -5.57
CA SER A 79 -11.70 7.77 -6.97
C SER A 79 -10.97 6.43 -7.06
N ARG A 80 -11.26 5.67 -8.12
CA ARG A 80 -10.50 4.46 -8.45
C ARG A 80 -9.10 4.84 -8.89
N GLY A 81 -8.10 4.12 -8.42
CA GLY A 81 -6.70 4.35 -8.77
C GLY A 81 -5.78 3.99 -7.61
N TYR A 82 -4.48 4.13 -7.84
CA TYR A 82 -3.49 3.96 -6.78
C TYR A 82 -3.59 5.12 -5.79
N MET A 83 -3.59 4.79 -4.50
CA MET A 83 -3.67 5.80 -3.46
C MET A 83 -2.30 6.47 -3.26
N THR A 84 -2.15 7.65 -3.83
CA THR A 84 -0.90 8.43 -3.81
C THR A 84 -0.95 9.64 -2.89
N ASP A 85 -2.13 10.00 -2.36
CA ASP A 85 -2.31 11.19 -1.53
C ASP A 85 -3.28 10.95 -0.37
N SER A 86 -3.35 11.94 0.54
CA SER A 86 -4.36 11.97 1.61
C SER A 86 -5.77 12.03 1.03
N ASN A 87 -6.71 11.47 1.78
CA ASN A 87 -8.14 11.57 1.48
C ASN A 87 -8.95 11.78 2.78
N ALA A 88 -10.27 11.69 2.72
CA ALA A 88 -11.13 11.89 3.88
C ALA A 88 -10.93 10.84 5.01
N TYR A 89 -10.27 9.74 4.74
CA TYR A 89 -10.13 8.57 5.64
C TYR A 89 -8.71 8.32 6.10
N PHE A 90 -7.73 8.78 5.34
CA PHE A 90 -6.31 8.55 5.60
C PHE A 90 -5.47 9.79 5.31
N GLU A 91 -4.58 10.09 6.22
CA GLU A 91 -3.56 11.13 6.06
C GLU A 91 -2.23 10.50 5.65
N LYS A 92 -1.65 10.96 4.55
CA LYS A 92 -0.29 10.59 4.14
C LYS A 92 0.71 11.26 5.08
N VAL A 93 1.49 10.47 5.80
CA VAL A 93 2.42 10.97 6.81
C VAL A 93 3.88 10.86 6.41
N LEU A 94 4.22 10.00 5.46
CA LEU A 94 5.59 9.79 5.01
C LEU A 94 5.62 9.24 3.60
N THR A 95 6.56 9.72 2.80
CA THR A 95 6.94 9.13 1.51
C THR A 95 8.41 8.72 1.58
N VAL A 96 8.69 7.46 1.25
CA VAL A 96 10.06 6.98 1.05
C VAL A 96 10.27 6.77 -0.45
N PRO A 97 11.06 7.62 -1.11
CA PRO A 97 11.35 7.46 -2.54
C PRO A 97 12.06 6.14 -2.81
N ALA A 98 11.73 5.49 -3.92
CA ALA A 98 12.51 4.36 -4.40
C ALA A 98 13.93 4.81 -4.74
N ARG A 99 14.87 3.91 -4.49
CA ARG A 99 16.26 4.02 -4.93
C ARG A 99 16.81 2.61 -5.07
N TYR A 100 17.56 2.36 -6.12
CA TYR A 100 18.17 1.06 -6.31
C TYR A 100 18.93 0.59 -5.07
N ASN A 101 18.74 -0.66 -4.69
CA ASN A 101 19.33 -1.29 -3.50
C ASN A 101 18.98 -0.64 -2.15
N ARG A 102 17.95 0.19 -2.09
CA ARG A 102 17.39 0.68 -0.81
C ARG A 102 16.41 -0.34 -0.27
N MET A 103 16.63 -0.78 0.95
CA MET A 103 15.65 -1.54 1.73
C MET A 103 15.00 -0.64 2.77
N ILE A 104 13.70 -0.71 2.87
CA ILE A 104 12.93 -0.16 4.00
C ILE A 104 12.39 -1.31 4.83
N VAL A 105 12.40 -1.15 6.16
CA VAL A 105 11.83 -2.10 7.12
C VAL A 105 10.86 -1.33 8.01
N TYR A 106 9.68 -1.86 8.19
CA TYR A 106 8.62 -1.18 8.95
C TYR A 106 7.69 -2.18 9.66
N PRO A 107 6.99 -1.75 10.73
CA PRO A 107 5.95 -2.58 11.34
C PRO A 107 4.86 -2.91 10.32
N GLY A 108 4.60 -4.19 10.07
CA GLY A 108 3.65 -4.65 9.05
C GLY A 108 2.20 -4.19 9.28
N MET A 109 1.89 -3.71 10.49
CA MET A 109 0.60 -3.11 10.86
C MET A 109 0.46 -1.63 10.43
N LYS A 110 1.49 -1.00 9.86
CA LYS A 110 1.39 0.36 9.33
C LYS A 110 0.67 0.35 7.99
N PHE A 111 -0.28 1.29 7.84
CA PHE A 111 -0.92 1.50 6.55
C PHE A 111 0.07 2.06 5.55
N HIS A 112 0.15 1.44 4.39
CA HIS A 112 1.06 1.84 3.32
C HIS A 112 0.49 1.51 1.94
N SER A 113 1.03 2.17 0.92
CA SER A 113 0.78 1.88 -0.49
C SER A 113 2.03 2.16 -1.32
N GLY A 114 2.06 1.65 -2.55
CA GLY A 114 3.05 2.09 -3.54
C GLY A 114 2.78 3.53 -3.96
N ASP A 115 3.84 4.32 -4.08
CA ASP A 115 3.79 5.67 -4.67
C ASP A 115 3.71 5.58 -6.20
N ILE A 116 2.58 5.12 -6.71
CA ILE A 116 2.37 4.92 -8.15
C ILE A 116 1.56 6.11 -8.69
N SER A 117 2.25 7.22 -8.89
CA SER A 117 1.67 8.44 -9.45
C SER A 117 1.59 8.42 -10.99
N ARG A 118 2.32 7.50 -11.63
CA ARG A 118 2.36 7.32 -13.08
C ARG A 118 2.11 5.87 -13.47
N PRO A 119 0.87 5.38 -13.32
CA PRO A 119 0.53 3.99 -13.61
C PRO A 119 0.81 3.57 -15.06
N GLU A 120 0.83 4.52 -15.99
CA GLU A 120 1.19 4.27 -17.39
C GLU A 120 2.67 3.89 -17.60
N ALA A 121 3.53 4.17 -16.62
CA ALA A 121 4.94 3.77 -16.64
C ALA A 121 5.17 2.33 -16.13
N LEU A 122 4.14 1.70 -15.56
CA LEU A 122 4.25 0.33 -15.07
C LEU A 122 4.34 -0.66 -16.23
N THR A 123 5.24 -1.64 -16.10
CA THR A 123 5.41 -2.70 -17.07
C THR A 123 5.74 -4.02 -16.37
N GLU A 124 5.39 -5.13 -16.98
CA GLU A 124 5.74 -6.47 -16.50
C GLU A 124 7.20 -6.88 -16.78
N ASN A 125 7.92 -6.09 -17.58
CA ASN A 125 9.31 -6.35 -17.86
C ASN A 125 10.17 -6.08 -16.61
N PRO A 126 10.84 -7.08 -16.02
CA PRO A 126 11.61 -6.91 -14.79
C PRO A 126 12.82 -5.99 -14.93
N LEU A 127 13.29 -5.74 -16.14
CA LEU A 127 14.44 -4.87 -16.42
C LEU A 127 14.06 -3.38 -16.47
N THR A 128 12.79 -3.07 -16.73
CA THR A 128 12.31 -1.69 -16.91
C THR A 128 11.12 -1.37 -16.02
N GLY A 129 10.57 -2.36 -15.32
CA GLY A 129 9.42 -2.22 -14.45
C GLY A 129 9.79 -1.97 -12.98
N ARG A 130 8.77 -1.76 -12.18
CA ARG A 130 8.87 -1.59 -10.72
C ARG A 130 9.15 -2.92 -10.04
N LEU A 131 10.41 -3.35 -10.06
CA LEU A 131 10.84 -4.59 -9.42
C LEU A 131 11.13 -4.37 -7.94
N THR A 132 10.44 -5.10 -7.06
CA THR A 132 10.68 -5.08 -5.61
C THR A 132 10.80 -6.49 -5.07
N PHE A 133 11.62 -6.65 -4.04
CA PHE A 133 11.64 -7.85 -3.21
C PHE A 133 11.02 -7.53 -1.86
N ASN A 134 9.97 -8.26 -1.48
CA ASN A 134 9.27 -8.07 -0.22
C ASN A 134 9.63 -9.18 0.77
N GLY A 135 9.94 -8.79 2.00
CA GLY A 135 10.23 -9.71 3.09
C GLY A 135 9.27 -9.49 4.25
N PHE A 136 8.95 -10.59 4.96
CA PHE A 136 8.12 -10.57 6.15
C PHE A 136 8.85 -11.28 7.28
N PHE A 137 8.90 -10.65 8.44
CA PHE A 137 9.67 -11.10 9.58
C PHE A 137 8.88 -11.00 10.87
N THR A 138 9.35 -11.71 11.89
CA THR A 138 8.86 -11.56 13.24
C THR A 138 10.04 -11.16 14.12
N GLY A 139 9.97 -9.98 14.73
CA GLY A 139 10.94 -9.50 15.71
C GLY A 139 10.50 -9.83 17.13
N SER A 140 11.41 -10.26 18.00
CA SER A 140 11.16 -10.30 19.43
C SER A 140 11.27 -8.90 20.02
N MET A 141 10.32 -8.53 20.90
CA MET A 141 10.49 -7.35 21.73
C MET A 141 11.44 -7.76 22.88
N ALA A 142 12.57 -7.06 22.98
CA ALA A 142 13.49 -7.23 24.10
C ALA A 142 12.90 -6.67 25.40
#